data_19dd9896a7d35cace072cc54bc16cee1
#
_entry.id   19dd9896a7d35cace072cc54bc16cee1
#
_cell.length_a   1.000
_cell.length_b   1.000
_cell.length_c   1.000
_cell.angle_alpha   90.00
_cell.angle_beta   90.00
_cell.angle_gamma   90.00
#
_symmetry.space_group_name_H-M   'P 1'
#
loop_
_entity.id
_entity.type
_entity.pdbx_description
1 polymer ?
#
loop_
_entity_poly.entity_id
_entity_poly.type
_entity_poly.pdbx_seq_one_letter_code
_entity_poly.pdbx_strand_id
1 'polypeptide(L)'
;MQTDRLLSSIEGNIDGYTLFTDTNYSFTALTEEEKQVAILLHQWKGVMLENNLYQYRTGLFAEEYWRQTSNRIASWYNNCELRPNIDAQYVESFVSYLRSLPDKCAE
;
A
#
# COMPACT_ATOMS: atom_id res chain seq x y z
N MET A 1 9.07 -17.01 -3.84
CA MET A 1 8.95 -15.55 -3.88
C MET A 1 8.81 -14.98 -2.48
N GLN A 2 9.27 -13.76 -2.29
CA GLN A 2 9.25 -13.14 -0.96
C GLN A 2 7.84 -12.97 -0.41
N THR A 3 6.88 -12.63 -1.27
CA THR A 3 5.50 -12.45 -0.84
C THR A 3 4.91 -13.72 -0.25
N ASP A 4 5.14 -14.86 -0.89
CA ASP A 4 4.66 -16.14 -0.38
C ASP A 4 5.32 -16.48 0.96
N ARG A 5 6.58 -16.17 1.11
CA ARG A 5 7.30 -16.36 2.37
C ARG A 5 6.74 -15.51 3.50
N LEU A 6 6.46 -14.25 3.21
CA LEU A 6 5.89 -13.34 4.20
C LEU A 6 4.51 -13.82 4.64
N LEU A 7 3.67 -14.23 3.70
CA LEU A 7 2.35 -14.75 4.03
C LEU A 7 2.45 -16.01 4.88
N SER A 8 3.38 -16.90 4.53
CA SER A 8 3.59 -18.14 5.30
C SER A 8 4.09 -17.88 6.71
N SER A 9 4.92 -16.86 6.90
CA SER A 9 5.53 -16.60 8.20
C SER A 9 4.54 -16.14 9.25
N ILE A 10 3.39 -15.61 8.86
CA ILE A 10 2.37 -15.14 9.80
C ILE A 10 1.16 -16.04 9.87
N GLU A 11 1.19 -17.16 9.16
CA GLU A 11 0.03 -18.04 8.97
C GLU A 11 -0.46 -18.68 10.27
N GLY A 12 0.30 -18.81 11.28
CA GLY A 12 -0.13 -19.37 12.57
C GLY A 12 -0.76 -18.35 13.51
N ASN A 13 -0.60 -17.07 13.25
CA ASN A 13 -1.01 -15.99 14.14
C ASN A 13 -2.13 -15.14 13.56
N ILE A 14 -2.05 -14.86 12.28
CA ILE A 14 -3.04 -14.08 11.56
C ILE A 14 -3.04 -14.56 10.12
N ASP A 15 -4.20 -14.47 9.48
CA ASP A 15 -4.30 -14.84 8.07
C ASP A 15 -3.47 -13.85 7.23
N GLY A 16 -2.40 -14.35 6.62
CA GLY A 16 -1.53 -13.53 5.78
C GLY A 16 -2.26 -12.93 4.59
N TYR A 17 -3.24 -13.64 4.07
CA TYR A 17 -4.06 -13.13 2.99
C TYR A 17 -4.85 -11.90 3.45
N THR A 18 -5.38 -11.92 4.66
CA THR A 18 -6.10 -10.78 5.24
C THR A 18 -5.19 -9.58 5.37
N LEU A 19 -3.96 -9.74 5.84
CA LEU A 19 -3.00 -8.63 5.91
C LEU A 19 -2.69 -8.05 4.54
N PHE A 20 -2.69 -8.88 3.50
CA PHE A 20 -2.39 -8.43 2.14
C PHE A 20 -3.57 -7.74 1.48
N THR A 21 -4.78 -8.26 1.66
CA THR A 21 -5.97 -7.81 0.92
C THR A 21 -6.90 -6.91 1.72
N ASP A 22 -6.96 -7.10 3.04
CA ASP A 22 -7.88 -6.36 3.90
C ASP A 22 -7.14 -5.22 4.59
N THR A 23 -7.56 -3.98 4.30
CA THR A 23 -6.98 -2.78 4.89
C THR A 23 -7.73 -2.32 6.14
N ASN A 24 -8.71 -3.08 6.58
CA ASN A 24 -9.54 -2.70 7.74
C ASN A 24 -9.06 -3.30 9.06
N TYR A 25 -7.99 -4.09 9.04
CA TYR A 25 -7.44 -4.62 10.28
C TYR A 25 -6.88 -3.48 11.15
N SER A 26 -6.88 -3.70 12.47
CA SER A 26 -6.30 -2.72 13.39
C SER A 26 -4.79 -2.99 13.54
N PHE A 27 -3.98 -2.06 13.04
CA PHE A 27 -2.52 -2.20 13.11
C PHE A 27 -2.04 -2.32 14.56
N THR A 28 -2.64 -1.54 15.46
CA THR A 28 -2.22 -1.54 16.88
C THR A 28 -2.52 -2.84 17.60
N ALA A 29 -3.43 -3.65 17.07
CA ALA A 29 -3.76 -4.96 17.66
C ALA A 29 -2.82 -6.07 17.22
N LEU A 30 -1.91 -5.81 16.28
CA LEU A 30 -0.97 -6.80 15.78
C LEU A 30 0.19 -6.98 16.75
N THR A 31 0.80 -8.19 16.74
CA THR A 31 2.06 -8.41 17.42
C THR A 31 3.17 -7.61 16.73
N GLU A 32 4.33 -7.47 17.38
CA GLU A 32 5.46 -6.77 16.77
C GLU A 32 5.91 -7.43 15.48
N GLU A 33 5.93 -8.74 15.41
CA GLU A 33 6.28 -9.47 14.19
C GLU A 33 5.26 -9.20 13.09
N GLU A 34 3.98 -9.24 13.40
CA GLU A 34 2.91 -8.97 12.45
C GLU A 34 2.96 -7.53 11.95
N LYS A 35 3.29 -6.58 12.83
CA LYS A 35 3.47 -5.19 12.43
C LYS A 35 4.57 -5.03 11.39
N GLN A 36 5.70 -5.74 11.57
CA GLN A 36 6.80 -5.70 10.61
C GLN A 36 6.35 -6.20 9.25
N VAL A 37 5.62 -7.31 9.23
CA VAL A 37 5.11 -7.86 7.97
C VAL A 37 4.10 -6.92 7.33
N ALA A 38 3.21 -6.32 8.12
CA ALA A 38 2.23 -5.38 7.61
C ALA A 38 2.91 -4.17 6.95
N ILE A 39 3.98 -3.65 7.57
CA ILE A 39 4.75 -2.54 7.01
C ILE A 39 5.38 -2.93 5.68
N LEU A 40 5.99 -4.11 5.61
CA LEU A 40 6.61 -4.60 4.38
C LEU A 40 5.59 -4.78 3.26
N LEU A 41 4.43 -5.33 3.57
CA LEU A 41 3.37 -5.52 2.58
C LEU A 41 2.82 -4.20 2.09
N HIS A 42 2.68 -3.22 2.97
CA HIS A 42 2.23 -1.89 2.59
C HIS A 42 3.24 -1.23 1.64
N GLN A 43 4.53 -1.34 1.95
CA GLN A 43 5.60 -0.79 1.11
C GLN A 43 5.63 -1.48 -0.26
N TRP A 44 5.51 -2.79 -0.27
CA TRP A 44 5.51 -3.56 -1.51
C TRP A 44 4.31 -3.18 -2.40
N LYS A 45 3.15 -3.03 -1.79
CA LYS A 45 1.95 -2.60 -2.50
C LYS A 45 2.13 -1.19 -3.08
N GLY A 46 2.81 -0.31 -2.35
CA GLY A 46 3.12 1.02 -2.83
C GLY A 46 3.98 1.02 -4.08
N VAL A 47 4.96 0.13 -4.15
CA VAL A 47 5.79 -0.02 -5.36
C VAL A 47 4.95 -0.44 -6.56
N MET A 48 4.02 -1.36 -6.36
CA MET A 48 3.09 -1.76 -7.43
C MET A 48 2.23 -0.59 -7.89
N LEU A 49 1.71 0.18 -6.96
CA LEU A 49 0.85 1.33 -7.27
C LEU A 49 1.63 2.43 -8.00
N GLU A 50 2.88 2.66 -7.60
CA GLU A 50 3.77 3.59 -8.29
C GLU A 50 3.97 3.18 -9.74
N ASN A 51 4.20 1.89 -9.97
CA ASN A 51 4.36 1.37 -11.32
C ASN A 51 3.08 1.52 -12.14
N ASN A 52 1.92 1.32 -11.51
CA ASN A 52 0.63 1.50 -12.18
C ASN A 52 0.42 2.94 -12.63
N LEU A 53 0.80 3.91 -11.80
CA LEU A 53 0.72 5.32 -12.19
C LEU A 53 1.63 5.61 -13.39
N TYR A 54 2.84 5.08 -13.38
CA TYR A 54 3.76 5.23 -14.49
C TYR A 54 3.14 4.68 -15.79
N GLN A 55 2.58 3.47 -15.73
CA GLN A 55 1.96 2.85 -16.89
C GLN A 55 0.77 3.67 -17.40
N TYR A 56 -0.02 4.23 -16.50
CA TYR A 56 -1.13 5.09 -16.89
C TYR A 56 -0.63 6.33 -17.63
N ARG A 57 0.41 6.98 -17.11
CA ARG A 57 0.96 8.20 -17.72
C ARG A 57 1.64 7.95 -19.06
N THR A 58 2.08 6.73 -19.30
CA THR A 58 2.66 6.36 -20.60
C THR A 58 1.63 5.79 -21.57
N GLY A 59 0.35 5.81 -21.21
CA GLY A 59 -0.72 5.37 -22.11
C GLY A 59 -0.94 3.87 -22.16
N LEU A 60 -0.32 3.12 -21.27
CA LEU A 60 -0.41 1.66 -21.25
C LEU A 60 -1.55 1.13 -20.37
N PHE A 61 -2.34 2.03 -19.79
CA PHE A 61 -3.37 1.65 -18.82
C PHE A 61 -4.72 2.19 -19.29
N ALA A 62 -5.71 1.30 -19.44
CA ALA A 62 -7.06 1.71 -19.82
C ALA A 62 -7.70 2.58 -18.75
N GLU A 63 -8.51 3.56 -19.17
CA GLU A 63 -9.09 4.55 -18.27
C GLU A 63 -9.97 3.92 -17.18
N GLU A 64 -10.72 2.88 -17.51
CA GLU A 64 -11.57 2.24 -16.50
C GLU A 64 -10.76 1.51 -15.44
N TYR A 65 -9.63 0.91 -15.82
CA TYR A 65 -8.73 0.28 -14.85
C TYR A 65 -8.01 1.33 -14.01
N TRP A 66 -7.67 2.47 -14.62
CA TRP A 66 -7.06 3.56 -13.88
C TRP A 66 -8.00 4.10 -12.81
N ARG A 67 -9.29 4.21 -13.09
CA ARG A 67 -10.25 4.68 -12.10
C ARG A 67 -10.25 3.81 -10.85
N GLN A 68 -10.22 2.49 -11.03
CA GLN A 68 -10.13 1.57 -9.90
C GLN A 68 -8.80 1.67 -9.18
N THR A 69 -7.72 1.76 -9.94
CA THR A 69 -6.37 1.86 -9.38
C THR A 69 -6.18 3.15 -8.61
N SER A 70 -6.68 4.26 -9.11
CA SER A 70 -6.57 5.55 -8.40
C SER A 70 -7.30 5.52 -7.06
N ASN A 71 -8.43 4.82 -6.97
CA ASN A 71 -9.13 4.63 -5.71
C ASN A 71 -8.30 3.78 -4.74
N ARG A 72 -7.63 2.77 -5.23
CA ARG A 72 -6.74 1.94 -4.41
C ARG A 72 -5.55 2.73 -3.90
N ILE A 73 -4.99 3.59 -4.74
CA ILE A 73 -3.87 4.45 -4.34
C ILE A 73 -4.33 5.38 -3.21
N ALA A 74 -5.49 6.01 -3.36
CA ALA A 74 -6.01 6.91 -2.33
C ALA A 74 -6.23 6.18 -1.01
N SER A 75 -6.81 4.98 -1.05
CA SER A 75 -7.04 4.17 0.14
C SER A 75 -5.72 3.76 0.80
N TRP A 76 -4.73 3.35 0.00
CA TRP A 76 -3.40 2.98 0.50
C TRP A 76 -2.71 4.19 1.16
N TYR A 77 -2.78 5.34 0.51
CA TYR A 77 -2.16 6.57 1.03
C TYR A 77 -2.80 7.01 2.35
N ASN A 78 -4.11 6.82 2.49
CA ASN A 78 -4.85 7.23 3.69
C ASN A 78 -4.89 6.16 4.77
N ASN A 79 -4.06 5.14 4.68
CA ASN A 79 -3.79 4.24 5.79
C ASN A 79 -2.78 4.92 6.71
N CYS A 80 -3.28 5.70 7.65
CA CYS A 80 -2.46 6.65 8.41
C CYS A 80 -1.42 5.98 9.31
N GLU A 81 -1.72 4.78 9.80
CA GLU A 81 -0.80 4.06 10.66
C GLU A 81 0.44 3.55 9.91
N LEU A 82 0.33 3.35 8.60
CA LEU A 82 1.40 2.82 7.77
C LEU A 82 2.02 3.87 6.86
N ARG A 83 1.50 5.11 6.88
CA ARG A 83 1.96 6.16 5.99
C ARG A 83 3.37 6.67 6.25
N PRO A 84 3.92 6.67 7.47
CA PRO A 84 5.24 7.26 7.73
C PRO A 84 6.29 6.71 6.77
N ASN A 85 7.22 7.58 6.32
CA ASN A 85 8.34 7.24 5.45
C ASN A 85 8.00 7.02 3.97
N ILE A 86 6.76 7.33 3.53
CA ILE A 86 6.43 7.23 2.10
C ILE A 86 7.38 8.08 1.27
N ASP A 87 7.64 9.32 1.69
CA ASP A 87 8.47 10.27 0.94
C ASP A 87 9.90 9.76 0.72
N ALA A 88 10.39 8.89 1.58
CA ALA A 88 11.77 8.41 1.51
C ALA A 88 11.94 7.22 0.56
N GLN A 89 10.86 6.61 0.11
CA GLN A 89 10.92 5.33 -0.61
C GLN A 89 10.52 5.40 -2.08
N TYR A 90 9.84 6.45 -2.49
CA TYR A 90 9.21 6.50 -3.80
C TYR A 90 9.76 7.65 -4.61
N VAL A 91 9.61 7.55 -5.96
CA VAL A 91 10.08 8.62 -6.83
C VAL A 91 9.20 9.86 -6.63
N GLU A 92 9.79 11.02 -6.89
CA GLU A 92 9.14 12.30 -6.63
C GLU A 92 7.82 12.47 -7.38
N SER A 93 7.73 11.96 -8.60
CA SER A 93 6.50 12.07 -9.38
C SER A 93 5.34 11.34 -8.73
N PHE A 94 5.61 10.21 -8.07
CA PHE A 94 4.59 9.47 -7.33
C PHE A 94 4.23 10.21 -6.04
N VAL A 95 5.21 10.69 -5.32
CA VAL A 95 4.99 11.46 -4.08
C VAL A 95 4.17 12.71 -4.36
N SER A 96 4.48 13.43 -5.45
CA SER A 96 3.71 14.62 -5.84
C SER A 96 2.25 14.28 -6.15
N TYR A 97 2.03 13.14 -6.82
CA TYR A 97 0.67 12.68 -7.07
C TYR A 97 -0.07 12.40 -5.76
N LEU A 98 0.58 11.71 -4.83
CA LEU A 98 -0.02 11.40 -3.53
C LEU A 98 -0.40 12.67 -2.77
N ARG A 99 0.46 13.67 -2.80
CA ARG A 99 0.20 14.95 -2.11
C ARG A 99 -0.96 15.73 -2.73
N SER A 100 -1.33 15.41 -3.96
CA SER A 100 -2.49 16.02 -4.60
C SER A 100 -3.81 15.41 -4.17
N LEU A 101 -3.78 14.25 -3.51
CA LEU A 101 -4.96 13.54 -3.06
C LEU A 101 -5.48 14.13 -1.75
N PRO A 102 -6.80 13.98 -1.48
CA PRO A 102 -7.33 14.36 -0.16
C PRO A 102 -6.59 13.61 0.94
N ASP A 103 -6.11 14.35 1.93
CA ASP A 103 -5.33 13.78 3.03
C ASP A 103 -6.21 13.64 4.26
N LYS A 104 -6.66 12.42 4.53
CA LYS A 104 -7.52 12.13 5.67
C LYS A 104 -6.74 11.93 6.95
N CYS A 105 -5.40 11.90 6.87
CA CYS A 105 -4.55 11.71 8.04
C CYS A 105 -4.14 13.02 8.68
N ALA A 106 -4.35 14.13 8.02
CA ALA A 106 -3.95 15.45 8.52
C ALA A 106 -4.92 16.01 9.58
N GLU A 107 -6.04 15.35 9.79
CA GLU A 107 -7.06 15.78 10.75
C GLU A 107 -6.84 15.25 12.15
#